data_3cb0f567041115513ea91a9faf7583d4
#
_entry.id   3cb0f567041115513ea91a9faf7583d4
#
_cell.length_a   1.000
_cell.length_b   1.000
_cell.length_c   1.000
_cell.angle_alpha   90.00
_cell.angle_beta   90.00
_cell.angle_gamma   90.00
#
_symmetry.space_group_name_H-M   'P 1'
#
loop_
_entity.id
_entity.type
_entity.pdbx_description
1 polymer ?
#
loop_
_entity_poly.entity_id
_entity_poly.type
_entity_poly.pdbx_seq_one_letter_code
_entity_poly.pdbx_strand_id
1 'polypeptide(L)'
;MAIGVYFTPAAVTAAKYDECIKLLKKAGAGNPAGRSYHAAFGPKDKLMVFDVWTSQAAFDKFGKTLMPILQQLGIDPGQPTVMPVHKVIVPTAKVTSSRKQAKASARWQKR
;
A
#
# COMPACT_ATOMS: atom_id res chain seq x y z
N MET A 1 12.23 14.16 -2.26
CA MET A 1 12.84 12.92 -1.72
C MET A 1 11.77 11.87 -1.49
N ALA A 2 12.02 10.69 -1.98
CA ALA A 2 11.06 9.60 -1.81
C ALA A 2 11.05 9.10 -0.37
N ILE A 3 9.86 8.73 0.10
CA ILE A 3 9.70 8.20 1.45
C ILE A 3 9.00 6.86 1.41
N GLY A 4 9.32 6.01 2.37
CA GLY A 4 8.61 4.78 2.61
C GLY A 4 7.69 4.98 3.81
N VAL A 5 6.46 4.54 3.67
CA VAL A 5 5.45 4.69 4.73
C VAL A 5 4.93 3.30 5.08
N TYR A 6 5.13 2.92 6.32
CA TYR A 6 4.75 1.59 6.78
C TYR A 6 3.66 1.70 7.83
N PHE A 7 2.52 1.10 7.52
CA PHE A 7 1.37 1.08 8.42
C PHE A 7 1.24 -0.30 9.06
N THR A 8 1.06 -0.29 10.37
CA THR A 8 0.79 -1.52 11.13
C THR A 8 -0.46 -1.32 11.97
N PRO A 9 -1.61 -1.20 11.32
CA PRO A 9 -2.84 -0.98 12.07
C PRO A 9 -3.17 -2.19 12.94
N ALA A 10 -3.95 -1.95 13.99
CA ALA A 10 -4.19 -2.99 14.97
C ALA A 10 -4.98 -4.19 14.42
N ALA A 11 -5.97 -3.94 13.60
CA ALA A 11 -6.84 -5.03 13.18
C ALA A 11 -7.56 -4.71 11.88
N VAL A 12 -6.82 -4.62 10.80
CA VAL A 12 -7.43 -4.42 9.48
C VAL A 12 -7.57 -5.77 8.81
N THR A 13 -8.80 -6.17 8.55
CA THR A 13 -9.06 -7.42 7.86
C THR A 13 -8.96 -7.21 6.35
N ALA A 14 -8.77 -8.31 5.63
CA ALA A 14 -8.74 -8.25 4.18
C ALA A 14 -10.04 -7.68 3.64
N ALA A 15 -11.18 -8.03 4.24
CA ALA A 15 -12.47 -7.51 3.80
C ALA A 15 -12.56 -6.01 3.98
N LYS A 16 -12.10 -5.47 5.10
CA LYS A 16 -12.11 -4.03 5.32
C LYS A 16 -11.14 -3.32 4.39
N TYR A 17 -10.00 -3.92 4.18
CA TYR A 17 -9.03 -3.36 3.24
C TYR A 17 -9.64 -3.26 1.84
N ASP A 18 -10.28 -4.32 1.37
CA ASP A 18 -10.90 -4.32 0.05
C ASP A 18 -11.98 -3.27 -0.04
N GLU A 19 -12.75 -3.08 1.02
CA GLU A 19 -13.77 -2.04 1.05
C GLU A 19 -13.14 -0.65 0.99
N CYS A 20 -12.04 -0.47 1.69
CA CYS A 20 -11.31 0.79 1.66
C CYS A 20 -10.83 1.10 0.24
N ILE A 21 -10.26 0.12 -0.44
CA ILE A 21 -9.81 0.30 -1.82
C ILE A 21 -10.97 0.70 -2.72
N LYS A 22 -12.12 0.06 -2.54
CA LYS A 22 -13.31 0.37 -3.31
C LYS A 22 -13.74 1.82 -3.13
N LEU A 23 -13.75 2.29 -1.88
CA LEU A 23 -14.13 3.67 -1.59
C LEU A 23 -13.11 4.66 -2.12
N LEU A 24 -11.83 4.31 -2.07
CA LEU A 24 -10.79 5.16 -2.63
C LEU A 24 -10.97 5.31 -4.14
N LYS A 25 -11.27 4.22 -4.83
CA LYS A 25 -11.52 4.28 -6.26
C LYS A 25 -12.71 5.17 -6.58
N LYS A 26 -13.77 5.07 -5.79
CA LYS A 26 -14.94 5.91 -5.96
C LYS A 26 -14.61 7.38 -5.79
N ALA A 27 -13.70 7.68 -4.88
CA ALA A 27 -13.30 9.06 -4.62
C ALA A 27 -12.25 9.56 -5.62
N GLY A 28 -11.89 8.76 -6.61
CA GLY A 28 -10.89 9.15 -7.59
C GLY A 28 -9.46 9.02 -7.09
N ALA A 29 -9.25 8.29 -6.00
CA ALA A 29 -7.95 8.18 -5.37
C ALA A 29 -7.42 6.74 -5.35
N GLY A 30 -7.88 5.92 -6.29
CA GLY A 30 -7.40 4.54 -6.37
C GLY A 30 -5.96 4.43 -6.80
N ASN A 31 -5.48 5.42 -7.51
CA ASN A 31 -4.08 5.46 -7.94
C ASN A 31 -3.58 6.89 -7.73
N PRO A 32 -3.30 7.26 -6.48
CA PRO A 32 -3.00 8.66 -6.17
C PRO A 32 -1.67 9.10 -6.75
N ALA A 33 -1.63 10.37 -7.12
CA ALA A 33 -0.42 10.96 -7.67
C ALA A 33 0.69 10.91 -6.61
N GLY A 34 1.86 10.50 -7.05
CA GLY A 34 3.02 10.46 -6.17
C GLY A 34 3.24 9.14 -5.46
N ARG A 35 2.28 8.22 -5.50
CA ARG A 35 2.51 6.90 -4.93
C ARG A 35 3.10 6.00 -6.01
N SER A 36 4.32 5.53 -5.78
CA SER A 36 5.02 4.70 -6.75
C SER A 36 4.95 3.21 -6.41
N TYR A 37 4.54 2.87 -5.20
CA TYR A 37 4.44 1.48 -4.80
C TYR A 37 3.45 1.35 -3.64
N HIS A 38 2.69 0.28 -3.66
CA HIS A 38 1.74 0.00 -2.59
C HIS A 38 1.60 -1.51 -2.46
N ALA A 39 1.68 -2.00 -1.24
CA ALA A 39 1.46 -3.41 -0.97
C ALA A 39 0.74 -3.58 0.35
N ALA A 40 -0.28 -4.43 0.36
CA ALA A 40 -0.92 -4.87 1.58
C ALA A 40 -0.54 -6.32 1.76
N PHE A 41 -0.12 -6.68 2.97
CA PHE A 41 0.38 -8.03 3.21
C PHE A 41 0.18 -8.44 4.66
N GLY A 42 0.28 -9.72 4.90
CA GLY A 42 0.11 -10.27 6.23
C GLY A 42 -1.12 -11.15 6.32
N PRO A 43 -1.47 -11.59 7.53
CA PRO A 43 -2.66 -12.44 7.72
C PRO A 43 -3.94 -11.70 7.35
N LYS A 44 -4.95 -12.44 6.92
CA LYS A 44 -6.22 -11.85 6.49
C LYS A 44 -6.91 -11.02 7.56
N ASP A 45 -6.65 -11.29 8.81
CA ASP A 45 -7.29 -10.58 9.90
C ASP A 45 -6.40 -9.48 10.48
N LYS A 46 -5.20 -9.32 9.95
CA LYS A 46 -4.30 -8.30 10.46
C LYS A 46 -3.31 -7.86 9.37
N LEU A 47 -3.84 -7.15 8.38
CA LEU A 47 -3.02 -6.69 7.28
C LEU A 47 -2.13 -5.51 7.67
N MET A 48 -0.98 -5.46 7.03
CA MET A 48 -0.07 -4.35 7.10
C MET A 48 0.06 -3.75 5.71
N VAL A 49 0.45 -2.49 5.63
CA VAL A 49 0.55 -1.79 4.35
C VAL A 49 1.89 -1.08 4.26
N PHE A 50 2.52 -1.17 3.11
CA PHE A 50 3.75 -0.45 2.83
C PHE A 50 3.60 0.32 1.54
N ASP A 51 3.92 1.61 1.57
CA ASP A 51 3.85 2.48 0.42
C ASP A 51 5.20 3.15 0.19
N VAL A 52 5.47 3.46 -1.08
CA VAL A 52 6.54 4.38 -1.43
C VAL A 52 5.91 5.59 -2.11
N TRP A 53 6.26 6.77 -1.64
CA TRP A 53 5.75 8.03 -2.16
C TRP A 53 6.91 8.89 -2.64
N THR A 54 6.66 9.68 -3.67
CA THR A 54 7.71 10.55 -4.21
C THR A 54 8.07 11.68 -3.27
N SER A 55 7.15 12.04 -2.37
CA SER A 55 7.41 13.12 -1.41
C SER A 55 6.44 13.02 -0.24
N GLN A 56 6.81 13.66 0.86
CA GLN A 56 5.93 13.78 2.02
C GLN A 56 4.66 14.54 1.64
N ALA A 57 4.81 15.57 0.82
CA ALA A 57 3.66 16.39 0.41
C ALA A 57 2.62 15.56 -0.34
N ALA A 58 3.06 14.67 -1.21
CA ALA A 58 2.14 13.81 -1.94
C ALA A 58 1.40 12.87 -1.00
N PHE A 59 2.09 12.31 -0.03
CA PHE A 59 1.47 11.46 0.97
C PHE A 59 0.47 12.24 1.82
N ASP A 60 0.83 13.44 2.26
CA ASP A 60 -0.06 14.25 3.07
C ASP A 60 -1.34 14.60 2.33
N LYS A 61 -1.20 14.91 1.05
CA LYS A 61 -2.36 15.22 0.21
C LYS A 61 -3.30 14.03 0.11
N PHE A 62 -2.75 12.85 -0.11
CA PHE A 62 -3.56 11.64 -0.15
C PHE A 62 -4.26 11.39 1.17
N GLY A 63 -3.60 11.71 2.27
CA GLY A 63 -4.17 11.52 3.60
C GLY A 63 -5.48 12.24 3.80
N LYS A 64 -5.64 13.39 3.14
CA LYS A 64 -6.90 14.15 3.25
C LYS A 64 -8.08 13.39 2.70
N THR A 65 -7.86 12.54 1.70
CA THR A 65 -8.92 11.67 1.15
C THR A 65 -9.02 10.38 1.95
N LEU A 66 -7.89 9.84 2.37
CA LEU A 66 -7.85 8.55 3.03
C LEU A 66 -8.47 8.58 4.43
N MET A 67 -8.14 9.59 5.23
CA MET A 67 -8.56 9.60 6.63
C MET A 67 -10.08 9.52 6.84
N PRO A 68 -10.88 10.29 6.10
CA PRO A 68 -12.35 10.15 6.26
C PRO A 68 -12.85 8.75 5.91
N ILE A 69 -12.23 8.11 4.94
CA ILE A 69 -12.61 6.76 4.54
C ILE A 69 -12.29 5.78 5.65
N LEU A 70 -11.10 5.91 6.24
CA LEU A 70 -10.73 5.04 7.35
C LEU A 70 -11.68 5.22 8.52
N GLN A 71 -12.07 6.46 8.82
CA GLN A 71 -13.02 6.73 9.89
C GLN A 71 -14.37 6.09 9.60
N GLN A 72 -14.83 6.20 8.37
CA GLN A 72 -16.09 5.61 7.95
C GLN A 72 -16.09 4.09 8.17
N LEU A 73 -14.97 3.45 7.93
CA LEU A 73 -14.85 2.01 8.06
C LEU A 73 -14.46 1.56 9.46
N GLY A 74 -14.23 2.49 10.37
CA GLY A 74 -13.80 2.15 11.71
C GLY A 74 -12.39 1.60 11.77
N ILE A 75 -11.54 2.01 10.83
CA ILE A 75 -10.15 1.57 10.80
C ILE A 75 -9.28 2.60 11.48
N ASP A 76 -8.51 2.13 12.46
CA ASP A 76 -7.49 2.95 13.10
C ASP A 76 -6.15 2.62 12.45
N PRO A 77 -5.58 3.52 11.65
CA PRO A 77 -4.32 3.21 10.96
C PRO A 77 -3.11 3.20 11.89
N GLY A 78 -3.27 3.67 13.12
CA GLY A 78 -2.15 3.82 14.01
C GLY A 78 -1.23 4.92 13.54
N GLN A 79 0.01 4.87 14.01
CA GLN A 79 1.00 5.86 13.65
C GLN A 79 1.94 5.24 12.63
N PRO A 80 1.90 5.69 11.38
CA PRO A 80 2.77 5.10 10.37
C PRO A 80 4.24 5.44 10.62
N THR A 81 5.10 4.53 10.25
CA THR A 81 6.54 4.78 10.25
C THR A 81 6.91 5.37 8.91
N VAL A 82 7.52 6.55 8.93
CA VAL A 82 7.91 7.26 7.71
C VAL A 82 9.41 7.43 7.72
N MET A 83 10.06 6.97 6.67
CA MET A 83 11.51 7.08 6.54
C MET A 83 11.90 7.37 5.10
N PRO A 84 13.04 8.03 4.89
CA PRO A 84 13.50 8.25 3.52
C PRO A 84 13.85 6.95 2.84
N VAL A 85 13.56 6.86 1.56
CA VAL A 85 13.92 5.70 0.75
C VAL A 85 15.33 5.89 0.23
N HIS A 86 16.15 4.88 0.43
CA HIS A 86 17.50 4.90 -0.12
C HIS A 86 17.49 4.44 -1.57
N LYS A 87 16.81 3.34 -1.85
CA LYS A 87 16.82 2.79 -3.19
C LYS A 87 15.62 1.86 -3.39
N VAL A 88 15.05 1.89 -4.59
CA VAL A 88 14.02 0.94 -4.99
C VAL A 88 14.51 0.24 -6.24
N ILE A 89 14.47 -1.08 -6.23
CA ILE A 89 14.84 -1.87 -7.39
C ILE A 89 13.62 -2.67 -7.80
N VAL A 90 13.18 -2.45 -9.03
CA VAL A 90 12.04 -3.19 -9.56
C VAL A 90 12.46 -3.81 -10.88
N PRO A 91 11.83 -4.91 -11.27
CA PRO A 91 12.10 -5.48 -12.59
C PRO A 91 11.69 -4.47 -13.65
N THR A 92 12.59 -4.17 -14.54
CA THR A 92 12.26 -3.25 -15.61
C THR A 92 11.66 -3.95 -16.77
N ALA A 93 11.62 -4.00 -17.74
CA ALA A 93 11.15 -4.64 -18.94
C ALA A 93 10.46 -5.97 -18.69
N LYS A 94 9.82 -6.11 -17.55
CA LYS A 94 9.31 -7.43 -17.18
C LYS A 94 7.82 -7.49 -17.08
N VAL A 95 7.16 -6.50 -17.59
CA VAL A 95 5.71 -6.45 -17.51
C VAL A 95 5.10 -7.69 -18.15
N THR A 96 5.61 -8.06 -19.30
CA THR A 96 5.06 -9.21 -20.00
C THR A 96 5.32 -10.52 -19.29
N SER A 97 6.34 -10.57 -18.46
CA SER A 97 6.67 -11.80 -17.75
C SER A 97 6.20 -11.78 -16.31
N SER A 98 5.39 -10.83 -15.94
CA SER A 98 4.96 -10.72 -14.55
C SER A 98 4.23 -11.97 -14.08
N ARG A 99 3.47 -12.62 -14.94
CA ARG A 99 2.80 -13.85 -14.54
C ARG A 99 3.79 -14.96 -14.22
N LYS A 100 4.83 -15.04 -15.02
CA LYS A 100 5.87 -16.03 -14.75
C LYS A 100 6.58 -15.73 -13.46
N GLN A 101 6.79 -14.46 -13.21
CA GLN A 101 7.42 -14.05 -11.97
C GLN A 101 6.58 -14.44 -10.78
N ALA A 102 5.28 -14.31 -10.90
CA ALA A 102 4.40 -14.71 -9.84
C ALA A 102 4.55 -16.19 -9.53
N LYS A 103 4.66 -17.01 -10.54
CA LYS A 103 4.87 -18.43 -10.33
C LYS A 103 6.22 -18.72 -9.71
N ALA A 104 7.22 -18.03 -10.15
CA ALA A 104 8.55 -18.19 -9.58
C ALA A 104 8.55 -17.81 -8.12
N SER A 105 7.85 -16.75 -7.78
CA SER A 105 7.74 -16.33 -6.39
C SER A 105 7.06 -17.39 -5.54
N ALA A 106 6.05 -18.02 -6.07
CA ALA A 106 5.36 -19.07 -5.34
C ALA A 106 6.31 -20.23 -5.03
N ARG A 107 7.10 -20.63 -6.01
CA ARG A 107 8.08 -21.68 -5.77
C ARG A 107 9.10 -21.26 -4.72
N TRP A 108 9.50 -20.05 -4.82
CA TRP A 108 10.42 -19.44 -3.89
C TRP A 108 9.93 -19.58 -2.46
N GLN A 109 8.69 -19.26 -2.25
CA GLN A 109 8.10 -19.28 -0.93
C GLN A 109 8.01 -20.67 -0.34
N LYS A 110 8.01 -21.66 -1.15
CA LYS A 110 7.95 -23.03 -0.65
C LYS A 110 9.24 -23.50 -0.04
N ARG A 111 10.27 -22.79 -0.25
CA ARG A 111 11.54 -23.12 0.37
C ARG A 111 11.69 -22.47 1.70
#